data_971a3261b7acc582f3d39dfd48f529a5
#
_entry.id   971a3261b7acc582f3d39dfd48f529a5
#
_cell.length_a   1.000
_cell.length_b   1.000
_cell.length_c   1.000
_cell.angle_alpha   90.00
_cell.angle_beta   90.00
_cell.angle_gamma   90.00
#
_symmetry.space_group_name_H-M   'P 1'
#
loop_
_entity.id
_entity.type
_entity.pdbx_description
1 polymer ?
#
loop_
_entity_poly.entity_id
_entity_poly.type
_entity_poly.pdbx_seq_one_letter_code
_entity_poly.pdbx_strand_id
1 'polypeptide(L)'
;MTSEKNVSSLSDHKLHRRQGRVVTPLNDSFGNQLELSSWAKERMPEYLWLGLILMEYGREEGFEKAGAILNNISTQVVNLLEPKLSQIFELSYDEQESVYQIILGQVEPDVLSPLTVLYRAREYPQFNEAFNIPEINFEARLKQLTNAIEIYSPHQSHEATDLRFLTLGLHIFGKRIHISKDAPNALEALSSYPYTSHDDERMKMYRPTIRAMEGSFRENKDSEFVSEFWKRIGMITRCNPIQIMHEENQLNHQSFIEQYRKVLEYITNSHKTESLLDDRFDVIIGSITYALRLFSEISDNNIGNGILGRYAIRTIIEILIILKYLLKRENEHPAIWEEYKLYGISKYKLVLLKARENELEETSHFVP
;
A
#
# COMPACT_ATOMS: atom_id res chain seq x y z
N MET A 1 -5.79 41.83 0.74
CA MET A 1 -6.71 41.02 1.52
C MET A 1 -5.98 39.75 1.90
N THR A 2 -5.49 39.65 3.11
CA THR A 2 -4.78 38.50 3.64
C THR A 2 -5.81 37.40 3.91
N SER A 3 -5.68 36.29 3.19
CA SER A 3 -6.44 35.06 3.44
C SER A 3 -6.10 34.58 4.86
N GLU A 4 -7.01 34.78 5.80
CA GLU A 4 -6.95 34.09 7.09
C GLU A 4 -6.97 32.57 6.81
N LYS A 5 -5.84 31.93 7.09
CA LYS A 5 -5.77 30.47 7.14
C LYS A 5 -6.72 30.04 8.26
N ASN A 6 -7.84 29.41 7.89
CA ASN A 6 -8.70 28.68 8.82
C ASN A 6 -7.91 27.51 9.43
N VAL A 7 -7.11 27.80 10.44
CA VAL A 7 -6.45 26.80 11.27
C VAL A 7 -7.39 26.52 12.42
N SER A 8 -8.22 25.48 12.31
CA SER A 8 -9.03 25.03 13.43
C SER A 8 -8.11 24.39 14.50
N SER A 9 -8.34 24.76 15.75
CA SER A 9 -7.65 24.16 16.88
C SER A 9 -8.04 22.69 17.05
N LEU A 10 -7.14 21.87 17.59
CA LEU A 10 -7.43 20.46 17.87
C LEU A 10 -8.63 20.29 18.83
N SER A 11 -8.89 21.29 19.68
CA SER A 11 -10.04 21.35 20.59
C SER A 11 -11.39 21.57 19.87
N ASP A 12 -11.36 22.10 18.65
CA ASP A 12 -12.56 22.37 17.85
C ASP A 12 -13.04 21.12 17.12
N HIS A 13 -12.24 20.05 17.10
CA HIS A 13 -12.62 18.77 16.54
C HIS A 13 -13.47 17.98 17.55
N LYS A 14 -14.75 17.80 17.22
CA LYS A 14 -15.62 16.91 18.01
C LYS A 14 -15.09 15.49 17.92
N LEU A 15 -14.67 14.94 19.07
CA LEU A 15 -14.22 13.55 19.18
C LEU A 15 -15.45 12.62 19.08
N HIS A 16 -15.71 12.08 17.91
CA HIS A 16 -16.69 11.03 17.75
C HIS A 16 -16.08 9.70 18.17
N ARG A 17 -16.57 9.13 19.27
CA ARG A 17 -16.24 7.77 19.69
C ARG A 17 -17.19 6.79 19.03
N ARG A 18 -16.77 6.16 17.95
CA ARG A 18 -17.49 5.03 17.37
C ARG A 18 -16.62 3.78 17.59
N GLN A 19 -17.16 2.77 18.27
CA GLN A 19 -16.47 1.49 18.56
C GLN A 19 -15.09 1.64 19.23
N GLY A 20 -14.92 2.60 20.16
CA GLY A 20 -13.66 2.81 20.88
C GLY A 20 -12.54 3.47 20.06
N ARG A 21 -12.80 3.93 18.84
CA ARG A 21 -11.83 4.63 17.99
C ARG A 21 -12.12 6.12 17.95
N VAL A 22 -11.05 6.92 17.94
CA VAL A 22 -11.13 8.36 17.65
C VAL A 22 -11.23 8.51 16.13
N VAL A 23 -12.34 9.06 15.65
CA VAL A 23 -12.58 9.24 14.21
C VAL A 23 -12.55 10.75 13.93
N THR A 24 -11.81 11.15 12.89
CA THR A 24 -11.84 12.56 12.43
C THR A 24 -13.20 12.87 11.81
N PRO A 25 -13.66 14.15 11.84
CA PRO A 25 -14.93 14.53 11.21
C PRO A 25 -15.02 14.12 9.74
N LEU A 26 -13.89 14.16 9.01
CA LEU A 26 -13.80 13.69 7.63
C LEU A 26 -14.08 12.19 7.53
N ASN A 27 -13.41 11.39 8.34
CA ASN A 27 -13.60 9.93 8.33
C ASN A 27 -14.99 9.52 8.84
N ASP A 28 -15.61 10.33 9.73
CA ASP A 28 -16.97 10.08 10.22
C ASP A 28 -18.02 10.35 9.14
N SER A 29 -17.81 11.38 8.30
CA SER A 29 -18.69 11.68 7.17
C SER A 29 -18.68 10.61 6.07
N PHE A 30 -17.55 9.91 5.89
CA PHE A 30 -17.43 8.80 4.94
C PHE A 30 -17.83 7.44 5.53
N GLY A 31 -17.93 7.33 6.85
CA GLY A 31 -18.35 6.11 7.55
C GLY A 31 -17.47 4.89 7.21
N ASN A 32 -18.12 3.76 6.93
CA ASN A 32 -17.44 2.52 6.54
C ASN A 32 -17.10 2.46 5.03
N GLN A 33 -17.29 3.55 4.29
CA GLN A 33 -17.04 3.61 2.84
C GLN A 33 -15.55 3.84 2.50
N LEU A 34 -14.71 4.17 3.50
CA LEU A 34 -13.27 4.30 3.28
C LEU A 34 -12.60 2.92 3.35
N GLU A 35 -12.36 2.34 2.21
CA GLU A 35 -11.53 1.16 2.07
C GLU A 35 -10.11 1.54 1.64
N LEU A 36 -9.12 0.82 2.20
CA LEU A 36 -7.74 0.94 1.76
C LEU A 36 -7.63 0.38 0.35
N SER A 37 -7.17 1.18 -0.58
CA SER A 37 -6.90 0.75 -1.94
C SER A 37 -5.52 1.19 -2.40
N SER A 38 -4.91 0.35 -3.21
CA SER A 38 -3.62 0.63 -3.81
C SER A 38 -3.77 0.75 -5.32
N TRP A 39 -3.56 1.94 -5.86
CA TRP A 39 -3.54 2.15 -7.29
C TRP A 39 -2.60 1.19 -8.00
N ALA A 40 -1.32 1.17 -7.58
CA ALA A 40 -0.30 0.35 -8.20
C ALA A 40 -0.60 -1.15 -8.13
N LYS A 41 -1.08 -1.64 -6.96
CA LYS A 41 -1.27 -3.08 -6.72
C LYS A 41 -2.58 -3.62 -7.27
N GLU A 42 -3.61 -2.79 -7.39
CA GLU A 42 -4.97 -3.25 -7.67
C GLU A 42 -5.47 -2.85 -9.07
N ARG A 43 -5.03 -1.71 -9.60
CA ARG A 43 -5.66 -1.16 -10.82
C ARG A 43 -4.69 -0.79 -11.93
N MET A 44 -3.54 -0.21 -11.63
CA MET A 44 -2.57 0.22 -12.63
C MET A 44 -2.23 -0.85 -13.68
N PRO A 45 -2.08 -2.15 -13.33
CA PRO A 45 -1.80 -3.19 -14.32
C PRO A 45 -2.84 -3.30 -15.45
N GLU A 46 -4.12 -3.08 -15.12
CA GLU A 46 -5.22 -3.14 -16.08
C GLU A 46 -5.15 -2.05 -17.17
N TYR A 47 -4.56 -0.92 -16.82
CA TYR A 47 -4.54 0.28 -17.66
C TYR A 47 -3.13 0.61 -18.19
N LEU A 48 -2.12 -0.21 -17.88
CA LEU A 48 -0.73 0.07 -18.23
C LEU A 48 -0.51 0.23 -19.75
N TRP A 49 -1.36 -0.38 -20.58
CA TRP A 49 -1.33 -0.21 -22.02
C TRP A 49 -1.60 1.24 -22.47
N LEU A 50 -2.49 1.97 -21.78
CA LEU A 50 -2.69 3.41 -21.97
C LEU A 50 -1.49 4.21 -21.46
N GLY A 51 -0.86 3.76 -20.37
CA GLY A 51 0.37 4.35 -19.85
C GLY A 51 1.53 4.25 -20.84
N LEU A 52 1.65 3.13 -21.57
CA LEU A 52 2.67 2.98 -22.60
C LEU A 52 2.47 3.98 -23.75
N ILE A 53 1.22 4.26 -24.15
CA ILE A 53 0.90 5.29 -25.15
C ILE A 53 1.34 6.68 -24.64
N LEU A 54 1.00 7.03 -23.40
CA LEU A 54 1.43 8.30 -22.81
C LEU A 54 2.97 8.40 -22.69
N MET A 55 3.63 7.29 -22.41
CA MET A 55 5.09 7.25 -22.27
C MET A 55 5.79 7.47 -23.63
N GLU A 56 5.24 6.91 -24.70
CA GLU A 56 5.83 7.02 -26.04
C GLU A 56 5.62 8.40 -26.66
N TYR A 57 4.37 8.89 -26.65
CA TYR A 57 4.01 10.13 -27.33
C TYR A 57 4.02 11.37 -26.44
N GLY A 58 4.31 11.20 -25.15
CA GLY A 58 4.19 12.28 -24.18
C GLY A 58 2.74 12.62 -23.83
N ARG A 59 2.55 13.62 -22.97
CA ARG A 59 1.24 13.93 -22.39
C ARG A 59 0.23 14.44 -23.40
N GLU A 60 0.61 15.44 -24.19
CA GLU A 60 -0.30 16.12 -25.13
C GLU A 60 -0.75 15.18 -26.25
N GLU A 61 0.17 14.69 -27.06
CA GLU A 61 -0.11 13.78 -28.17
C GLU A 61 -0.65 12.43 -27.65
N GLY A 62 -0.14 11.94 -26.51
CA GLY A 62 -0.62 10.71 -25.89
C GLY A 62 -2.09 10.79 -25.45
N PHE A 63 -2.55 11.92 -24.92
CA PHE A 63 -3.97 12.14 -24.64
C PHE A 63 -4.82 12.19 -25.90
N GLU A 64 -4.35 12.82 -26.98
CA GLU A 64 -5.06 12.88 -28.24
C GLU A 64 -5.24 11.47 -28.84
N LYS A 65 -4.15 10.70 -28.93
CA LYS A 65 -4.18 9.33 -29.45
C LYS A 65 -5.01 8.39 -28.60
N ALA A 66 -4.76 8.36 -27.28
CA ALA A 66 -5.54 7.53 -26.36
C ALA A 66 -7.01 7.95 -26.33
N GLY A 67 -7.31 9.24 -26.38
CA GLY A 67 -8.67 9.76 -26.49
C GLY A 67 -9.39 9.31 -27.77
N ALA A 68 -8.70 9.37 -28.90
CA ALA A 68 -9.24 8.87 -30.18
C ALA A 68 -9.51 7.35 -30.13
N ILE A 69 -8.58 6.58 -29.57
CA ILE A 69 -8.76 5.12 -29.37
C ILE A 69 -10.00 4.86 -28.51
N LEU A 70 -10.08 5.48 -27.32
CA LEU A 70 -11.18 5.25 -26.37
C LEU A 70 -12.53 5.71 -26.94
N ASN A 71 -12.58 6.81 -27.69
CA ASN A 71 -13.79 7.25 -28.35
C ASN A 71 -14.26 6.25 -29.41
N ASN A 72 -13.34 5.73 -30.24
CA ASN A 72 -13.67 4.72 -31.25
C ASN A 72 -14.12 3.40 -30.58
N ILE A 73 -13.46 2.95 -29.56
CA ILE A 73 -13.88 1.76 -28.79
C ILE A 73 -15.28 1.98 -28.22
N SER A 74 -15.58 3.15 -27.63
CA SER A 74 -16.89 3.42 -27.03
C SER A 74 -18.05 3.36 -28.02
N THR A 75 -17.78 3.57 -29.31
CA THR A 75 -18.79 3.55 -30.39
C THR A 75 -18.91 2.18 -31.05
N GLN A 76 -17.83 1.40 -31.11
CA GLN A 76 -17.76 0.15 -31.86
C GLN A 76 -17.91 -1.10 -31.00
N VAL A 77 -17.48 -1.02 -29.72
CA VAL A 77 -17.47 -2.14 -28.78
C VAL A 77 -18.35 -1.81 -27.55
N VAL A 78 -19.65 -2.01 -27.73
CA VAL A 78 -20.68 -1.58 -26.77
C VAL A 78 -20.55 -2.26 -25.40
N ASN A 79 -20.04 -3.50 -25.36
CA ASN A 79 -19.92 -4.30 -24.15
C ASN A 79 -18.70 -3.93 -23.28
N LEU A 80 -17.74 -3.19 -23.83
CA LEU A 80 -16.58 -2.75 -23.08
C LEU A 80 -16.89 -1.45 -22.32
N LEU A 81 -17.02 -1.53 -21.00
CA LEU A 81 -17.39 -0.40 -20.16
C LEU A 81 -16.19 0.37 -19.65
N GLU A 82 -15.11 -0.33 -19.38
CA GLU A 82 -13.84 0.21 -18.91
C GLU A 82 -12.70 -0.30 -19.78
N PRO A 83 -11.64 0.49 -20.00
CA PRO A 83 -10.53 0.07 -20.87
C PRO A 83 -9.55 -0.84 -20.11
N LYS A 84 -10.08 -1.81 -19.35
CA LYS A 84 -9.28 -2.83 -18.65
C LYS A 84 -8.72 -3.83 -19.65
N LEU A 85 -7.43 -4.12 -19.51
CA LEU A 85 -6.78 -5.10 -20.39
C LEU A 85 -7.38 -6.50 -20.20
N SER A 86 -7.75 -6.87 -18.97
CA SER A 86 -8.45 -8.12 -18.68
C SER A 86 -9.78 -8.23 -19.45
N GLN A 87 -10.58 -7.16 -19.47
CA GLN A 87 -11.84 -7.14 -20.20
C GLN A 87 -11.62 -7.21 -21.70
N ILE A 88 -10.57 -6.56 -22.25
CA ILE A 88 -10.21 -6.68 -23.66
C ILE A 88 -9.87 -8.13 -24.00
N PHE A 89 -9.13 -8.82 -23.15
CA PHE A 89 -8.78 -10.24 -23.36
C PHE A 89 -9.95 -11.22 -23.24
N GLU A 90 -11.02 -10.82 -22.55
CA GLU A 90 -12.26 -11.61 -22.41
C GLU A 90 -13.25 -11.41 -23.56
N LEU A 91 -13.03 -10.42 -24.42
CA LEU A 91 -13.87 -10.18 -25.61
C LEU A 91 -13.81 -11.36 -26.58
N SER A 92 -14.83 -11.47 -27.45
CA SER A 92 -14.81 -12.41 -28.57
C SER A 92 -13.66 -12.12 -29.53
N TYR A 93 -13.28 -13.11 -30.35
CA TYR A 93 -12.17 -12.97 -31.29
C TYR A 93 -12.32 -11.73 -32.16
N ASP A 94 -13.50 -11.55 -32.78
CA ASP A 94 -13.78 -10.43 -33.71
C ASP A 94 -13.76 -9.06 -32.99
N GLU A 95 -14.22 -9.02 -31.71
CA GLU A 95 -14.20 -7.80 -30.92
C GLU A 95 -12.78 -7.43 -30.49
N GLN A 96 -11.96 -8.42 -30.11
CA GLN A 96 -10.52 -8.19 -29.78
C GLN A 96 -9.80 -7.65 -31.02
N GLU A 97 -9.99 -8.27 -32.21
CA GLU A 97 -9.39 -7.79 -33.44
C GLU A 97 -9.80 -6.35 -33.73
N SER A 98 -11.10 -6.04 -33.60
CA SER A 98 -11.61 -4.67 -33.76
C SER A 98 -10.92 -3.68 -32.82
N VAL A 99 -10.75 -4.02 -31.52
CA VAL A 99 -10.05 -3.17 -30.56
C VAL A 99 -8.59 -2.97 -30.98
N TYR A 100 -7.90 -4.05 -31.40
CA TYR A 100 -6.49 -3.96 -31.78
C TYR A 100 -6.31 -3.14 -33.06
N GLN A 101 -7.20 -3.26 -34.04
CA GLN A 101 -7.19 -2.42 -35.23
C GLN A 101 -7.45 -0.94 -34.92
N ILE A 102 -8.36 -0.64 -33.99
CA ILE A 102 -8.56 0.73 -33.49
C ILE A 102 -7.29 1.29 -32.90
N ILE A 103 -6.59 0.50 -32.06
CA ILE A 103 -5.32 0.90 -31.43
C ILE A 103 -4.26 1.14 -32.50
N LEU A 104 -4.05 0.19 -33.40
CA LEU A 104 -3.07 0.27 -34.51
C LEU A 104 -3.36 1.39 -35.50
N GLY A 105 -4.59 1.85 -35.58
CA GLY A 105 -4.94 3.03 -36.36
C GLY A 105 -4.45 4.36 -35.78
N GLN A 106 -3.97 4.36 -34.55
CA GLN A 106 -3.50 5.57 -33.85
C GLN A 106 -2.05 5.49 -33.35
N VAL A 107 -1.55 4.29 -33.06
CA VAL A 107 -0.21 4.06 -32.52
C VAL A 107 0.50 2.93 -33.24
N GLU A 108 1.82 2.99 -33.27
CA GLU A 108 2.64 1.93 -33.82
C GLU A 108 2.59 0.67 -32.94
N PRO A 109 2.71 -0.54 -33.51
CA PRO A 109 2.58 -1.77 -32.74
C PRO A 109 3.67 -1.96 -31.68
N ASP A 110 4.84 -1.34 -31.84
CA ASP A 110 5.96 -1.40 -30.89
C ASP A 110 5.64 -0.75 -29.54
N VAL A 111 4.72 0.21 -29.50
CA VAL A 111 4.26 0.91 -28.29
C VAL A 111 3.71 -0.08 -27.25
N LEU A 112 2.95 -1.08 -27.67
CA LEU A 112 2.38 -2.10 -26.80
C LEU A 112 3.19 -3.40 -26.74
N SER A 113 4.25 -3.52 -27.55
CA SER A 113 5.12 -4.70 -27.56
C SER A 113 5.72 -5.05 -26.18
N PRO A 114 5.99 -4.10 -25.26
CA PRO A 114 6.45 -4.42 -23.90
C PRO A 114 5.54 -5.37 -23.14
N LEU A 115 4.23 -5.30 -23.37
CA LEU A 115 3.26 -6.17 -22.68
C LEU A 115 3.33 -7.62 -23.15
N THR A 116 3.86 -7.90 -24.36
CA THR A 116 4.04 -9.26 -24.86
C THR A 116 5.05 -10.09 -24.05
N VAL A 117 5.86 -9.44 -23.21
CA VAL A 117 6.74 -10.10 -22.24
C VAL A 117 5.92 -10.86 -21.20
N LEU A 118 4.77 -10.32 -20.79
CA LEU A 118 3.86 -10.92 -19.83
C LEU A 118 2.79 -11.79 -20.48
N TYR A 119 2.17 -11.25 -21.54
CA TYR A 119 1.04 -11.86 -22.25
C TYR A 119 1.56 -12.58 -23.48
N ARG A 120 2.01 -13.82 -23.27
CA ARG A 120 2.72 -14.61 -24.29
C ARG A 120 1.75 -15.17 -25.35
N ALA A 121 2.25 -15.41 -26.56
CA ALA A 121 1.48 -15.90 -27.70
C ALA A 121 0.68 -17.20 -27.44
N ARG A 122 1.16 -18.08 -26.55
CA ARG A 122 0.46 -19.31 -26.20
C ARG A 122 -0.88 -19.06 -25.51
N GLU A 123 -0.96 -18.00 -24.70
CA GLU A 123 -2.13 -17.67 -23.88
C GLU A 123 -2.94 -16.54 -24.51
N TYR A 124 -2.26 -15.62 -25.20
CA TYR A 124 -2.83 -14.42 -25.83
C TYR A 124 -2.38 -14.31 -27.29
N PRO A 125 -2.81 -15.23 -28.18
CA PRO A 125 -2.32 -15.30 -29.56
C PRO A 125 -2.61 -14.05 -30.36
N GLN A 126 -3.84 -13.51 -30.30
CA GLN A 126 -4.25 -12.32 -31.04
C GLN A 126 -3.49 -11.05 -30.60
N PHE A 127 -3.29 -10.89 -29.29
CA PHE A 127 -2.50 -9.78 -28.78
C PHE A 127 -1.06 -9.82 -29.31
N ASN A 128 -0.48 -11.01 -29.35
CA ASN A 128 0.87 -11.19 -29.90
C ASN A 128 0.93 -11.04 -31.42
N GLU A 129 -0.11 -11.42 -32.15
CA GLU A 129 -0.20 -11.18 -33.59
C GLU A 129 -0.21 -9.68 -33.91
N ALA A 130 -0.91 -8.89 -33.08
CA ALA A 130 -1.01 -7.45 -33.27
C ALA A 130 0.24 -6.68 -32.80
N PHE A 131 0.88 -7.09 -31.67
CA PHE A 131 1.86 -6.24 -30.98
C PHE A 131 3.22 -6.92 -30.73
N ASN A 132 3.45 -8.17 -31.12
CA ASN A 132 4.76 -8.78 -30.98
C ASN A 132 5.66 -8.41 -32.15
N ILE A 133 6.67 -7.59 -31.89
CA ILE A 133 7.68 -7.15 -32.86
C ILE A 133 8.93 -7.99 -32.68
N PRO A 134 9.23 -8.95 -33.60
CA PRO A 134 10.40 -9.84 -33.46
C PRO A 134 11.75 -9.12 -33.39
N GLU A 135 11.84 -7.96 -34.03
CA GLU A 135 13.05 -7.12 -34.10
C GLU A 135 13.41 -6.49 -32.75
N ILE A 136 12.42 -6.32 -31.86
CA ILE A 136 12.66 -5.79 -30.52
C ILE A 136 12.94 -6.95 -29.56
N ASN A 137 14.15 -7.01 -29.06
CA ASN A 137 14.54 -8.09 -28.16
C ASN A 137 13.80 -8.07 -26.82
N PHE A 138 13.77 -9.21 -26.15
CA PHE A 138 13.08 -9.39 -24.87
C PHE A 138 13.55 -8.39 -23.78
N GLU A 139 14.85 -8.13 -23.72
CA GLU A 139 15.41 -7.25 -22.67
C GLU A 139 14.98 -5.80 -22.86
N ALA A 140 14.93 -5.32 -24.11
CA ALA A 140 14.44 -3.98 -24.43
C ALA A 140 12.98 -3.81 -24.04
N ARG A 141 12.13 -4.79 -24.42
CA ARG A 141 10.70 -4.80 -24.04
C ARG A 141 10.52 -4.84 -22.51
N LEU A 142 11.28 -5.67 -21.81
CA LEU A 142 11.24 -5.77 -20.35
C LEU A 142 11.67 -4.45 -19.71
N LYS A 143 12.70 -3.80 -20.22
CA LYS A 143 13.15 -2.50 -19.72
C LYS A 143 12.09 -1.41 -19.90
N GLN A 144 11.42 -1.36 -21.05
CA GLN A 144 10.33 -0.42 -21.28
C GLN A 144 9.15 -0.70 -20.33
N LEU A 145 8.78 -1.96 -20.15
CA LEU A 145 7.71 -2.37 -19.24
C LEU A 145 8.01 -1.99 -17.79
N THR A 146 9.23 -2.28 -17.31
CA THR A 146 9.63 -1.93 -15.93
C THR A 146 9.69 -0.42 -15.73
N ASN A 147 10.15 0.35 -16.71
CA ASN A 147 10.13 1.79 -16.68
C ASN A 147 8.68 2.34 -16.61
N ALA A 148 7.76 1.81 -17.40
CA ALA A 148 6.35 2.19 -17.32
C ALA A 148 5.74 1.89 -15.94
N ILE A 149 6.04 0.73 -15.36
CA ILE A 149 5.60 0.38 -14.01
C ILE A 149 6.15 1.39 -12.98
N GLU A 150 7.42 1.76 -13.08
CA GLU A 150 8.07 2.73 -12.17
C GLU A 150 7.41 4.11 -12.27
N ILE A 151 7.15 4.59 -13.49
CA ILE A 151 6.54 5.91 -13.75
C ILE A 151 5.10 5.97 -13.22
N TYR A 152 4.30 4.94 -13.43
CA TYR A 152 2.86 4.96 -13.13
C TYR A 152 2.50 4.39 -11.75
N SER A 153 3.42 3.75 -11.03
CA SER A 153 3.18 3.22 -9.67
C SER A 153 2.98 4.29 -8.59
N PRO A 154 3.68 5.45 -8.57
CA PRO A 154 3.52 6.42 -7.50
C PRO A 154 2.11 7.01 -7.45
N HIS A 155 1.38 6.73 -6.37
CA HIS A 155 -0.06 7.03 -6.25
C HIS A 155 -0.45 8.49 -6.51
N GLN A 156 0.43 9.43 -6.22
CA GLN A 156 0.16 10.88 -6.31
C GLN A 156 0.94 11.60 -7.40
N SER A 157 1.69 10.88 -8.24
CA SER A 157 2.42 11.50 -9.34
C SER A 157 1.48 12.12 -10.39
N HIS A 158 2.03 12.97 -11.22
CA HIS A 158 1.32 13.55 -12.36
C HIS A 158 0.97 12.45 -13.36
N GLU A 159 1.94 11.61 -13.68
CA GLU A 159 1.84 10.54 -14.65
C GLU A 159 0.77 9.50 -14.24
N ALA A 160 0.79 9.07 -12.98
CA ALA A 160 -0.26 8.18 -12.47
C ALA A 160 -1.65 8.83 -12.49
N THR A 161 -1.74 10.16 -12.33
CA THR A 161 -3.02 10.87 -12.43
C THR A 161 -3.45 11.02 -13.90
N ASP A 162 -2.52 11.23 -14.82
CA ASP A 162 -2.79 11.25 -16.26
C ASP A 162 -3.36 9.89 -16.71
N LEU A 163 -2.74 8.81 -16.28
CA LEU A 163 -3.25 7.46 -16.58
C LEU A 163 -4.66 7.24 -15.99
N ARG A 164 -4.91 7.68 -14.75
CA ARG A 164 -6.25 7.60 -14.14
C ARG A 164 -7.30 8.44 -14.84
N PHE A 165 -6.92 9.56 -15.45
CA PHE A 165 -7.84 10.32 -16.27
C PHE A 165 -8.29 9.48 -17.48
N LEU A 166 -7.35 8.80 -18.14
CA LEU A 166 -7.68 7.92 -19.28
C LEU A 166 -8.57 6.74 -18.90
N THR A 167 -8.48 6.23 -17.66
CA THR A 167 -9.40 5.16 -17.22
C THR A 167 -10.86 5.58 -17.25
N LEU A 168 -11.14 6.87 -17.09
CA LEU A 168 -12.48 7.45 -17.17
C LEU A 168 -12.97 7.62 -18.64
N GLY A 169 -12.07 7.45 -19.60
CA GLY A 169 -12.33 7.79 -21.00
C GLY A 169 -13.58 7.13 -21.58
N LEU A 170 -13.76 5.80 -21.40
CA LEU A 170 -14.96 5.11 -21.91
C LEU A 170 -16.26 5.58 -21.22
N HIS A 171 -16.20 5.98 -19.97
CA HIS A 171 -17.35 6.57 -19.29
C HIS A 171 -17.64 7.98 -19.79
N ILE A 172 -16.60 8.77 -20.10
CA ILE A 172 -16.72 10.12 -20.65
C ILE A 172 -17.31 10.07 -22.07
N PHE A 173 -16.70 9.32 -22.97
CA PHE A 173 -17.13 9.21 -24.38
C PHE A 173 -18.48 8.51 -24.49
N GLY A 174 -18.74 7.48 -23.69
CA GLY A 174 -20.03 6.81 -23.60
C GLY A 174 -21.13 7.62 -22.91
N LYS A 175 -20.84 8.86 -22.44
CA LYS A 175 -21.79 9.75 -21.73
C LYS A 175 -22.40 9.09 -20.49
N ARG A 176 -21.62 8.29 -19.77
CA ARG A 176 -22.07 7.54 -18.58
C ARG A 176 -21.77 8.27 -17.26
N ILE A 177 -20.98 9.35 -17.32
CA ILE A 177 -20.66 10.16 -16.14
C ILE A 177 -21.75 11.23 -15.98
N HIS A 178 -22.43 11.22 -14.81
CA HIS A 178 -23.40 12.21 -14.42
C HIS A 178 -22.82 13.06 -13.30
N ILE A 179 -22.57 14.34 -13.58
CA ILE A 179 -22.05 15.29 -12.61
C ILE A 179 -23.18 16.20 -12.17
N SER A 180 -23.38 16.34 -10.85
CA SER A 180 -24.34 17.30 -10.31
C SER A 180 -23.96 18.72 -10.70
N LYS A 181 -24.97 19.55 -10.96
CA LYS A 181 -24.76 20.99 -11.17
C LYS A 181 -24.14 21.70 -9.96
N ASP A 182 -24.26 21.09 -8.79
CA ASP A 182 -23.68 21.58 -7.52
C ASP A 182 -22.20 21.22 -7.37
N ALA A 183 -21.61 20.50 -8.33
CA ALA A 183 -20.19 20.12 -8.35
C ALA A 183 -19.44 20.71 -9.57
N PRO A 184 -19.40 22.04 -9.76
CA PRO A 184 -18.80 22.68 -10.94
C PRO A 184 -17.31 22.37 -11.06
N ASN A 185 -16.58 22.21 -9.96
CA ASN A 185 -15.16 21.88 -9.94
C ASN A 185 -14.88 20.50 -10.56
N ALA A 186 -15.80 19.55 -10.43
CA ALA A 186 -15.64 18.22 -11.02
C ALA A 186 -15.83 18.28 -12.55
N LEU A 187 -16.78 19.08 -13.03
CA LEU A 187 -17.00 19.30 -14.45
C LEU A 187 -15.80 20.02 -15.08
N GLU A 188 -15.30 21.08 -14.42
CA GLU A 188 -14.12 21.82 -14.85
C GLU A 188 -12.88 20.90 -14.91
N ALA A 189 -12.65 20.10 -13.88
CA ALA A 189 -11.56 19.15 -13.85
C ALA A 189 -11.61 18.17 -15.01
N LEU A 190 -12.77 17.54 -15.29
CA LEU A 190 -12.90 16.60 -16.41
C LEU A 190 -12.68 17.25 -17.77
N SER A 191 -13.22 18.46 -17.98
CA SER A 191 -13.14 19.12 -19.29
C SER A 191 -11.79 19.75 -19.56
N SER A 192 -11.09 20.23 -18.54
CA SER A 192 -9.89 21.04 -18.69
C SER A 192 -8.59 20.29 -18.37
N TYR A 193 -8.65 19.16 -17.64
CA TYR A 193 -7.47 18.42 -17.21
C TYR A 193 -6.49 18.08 -18.34
N PRO A 194 -6.90 17.53 -19.49
CA PRO A 194 -5.98 17.16 -20.58
C PRO A 194 -5.18 18.33 -21.14
N TYR A 195 -5.79 19.52 -21.12
CA TYR A 195 -5.27 20.75 -21.72
C TYR A 195 -4.53 21.66 -20.72
N THR A 196 -4.46 21.26 -19.46
CA THR A 196 -3.82 22.06 -18.40
C THR A 196 -2.44 21.52 -18.10
N SER A 197 -1.40 22.38 -18.15
CA SER A 197 -0.03 21.99 -17.81
C SER A 197 0.06 21.46 -16.36
N HIS A 198 0.98 20.52 -16.10
CA HIS A 198 1.24 20.01 -14.76
C HIS A 198 1.65 21.08 -13.74
N ASP A 199 2.29 22.15 -14.21
CA ASP A 199 2.76 23.27 -13.37
C ASP A 199 1.65 24.31 -13.08
N ASP A 200 0.49 24.16 -13.71
CA ASP A 200 -0.65 25.09 -13.49
C ASP A 200 -1.21 24.92 -12.07
N GLU A 201 -1.53 26.04 -11.42
CA GLU A 201 -2.05 26.03 -10.06
C GLU A 201 -3.37 25.25 -9.91
N ARG A 202 -4.20 25.24 -10.96
CA ARG A 202 -5.46 24.48 -11.02
C ARG A 202 -5.25 22.95 -10.83
N MET A 203 -4.07 22.44 -11.13
CA MET A 203 -3.73 21.04 -10.90
C MET A 203 -3.80 20.63 -9.43
N LYS A 204 -3.67 21.55 -8.50
CA LYS A 204 -3.89 21.29 -7.06
C LYS A 204 -5.31 20.84 -6.76
N MET A 205 -6.28 21.27 -7.57
CA MET A 205 -7.69 20.88 -7.46
C MET A 205 -8.04 19.75 -8.43
N TYR A 206 -7.57 19.81 -9.67
CA TYR A 206 -7.89 18.81 -10.70
C TYR A 206 -7.42 17.41 -10.34
N ARG A 207 -6.15 17.25 -9.93
CA ARG A 207 -5.58 15.93 -9.62
C ARG A 207 -6.33 15.17 -8.53
N PRO A 208 -6.60 15.74 -7.33
CA PRO A 208 -7.39 15.04 -6.33
C PRO A 208 -8.80 14.70 -6.83
N THR A 209 -9.41 15.59 -7.62
CA THR A 209 -10.75 15.36 -8.20
C THR A 209 -10.76 14.19 -9.16
N ILE A 210 -9.82 14.13 -10.11
CA ILE A 210 -9.68 13.00 -11.05
C ILE A 210 -9.45 11.69 -10.30
N ARG A 211 -8.55 11.68 -9.31
CA ARG A 211 -8.28 10.49 -8.49
C ARG A 211 -9.49 10.02 -7.68
N ALA A 212 -10.27 10.96 -7.15
CA ALA A 212 -11.49 10.64 -6.41
C ALA A 212 -12.57 10.07 -7.34
N MET A 213 -12.72 10.65 -8.53
CA MET A 213 -13.68 10.17 -9.52
C MET A 213 -13.32 8.78 -10.02
N GLU A 214 -12.06 8.56 -10.39
CA GLU A 214 -11.58 7.24 -10.82
C GLU A 214 -11.77 6.20 -9.71
N GLY A 215 -11.47 6.55 -8.45
CA GLY A 215 -11.67 5.68 -7.31
C GLY A 215 -13.15 5.31 -7.06
N SER A 216 -14.11 6.12 -7.52
CA SER A 216 -15.55 5.83 -7.36
C SER A 216 -16.07 4.73 -8.28
N PHE A 217 -15.39 4.44 -9.39
CA PHE A 217 -15.72 3.35 -10.32
C PHE A 217 -15.04 2.02 -9.93
N ARG A 218 -14.40 1.97 -8.78
CA ARG A 218 -13.69 0.79 -8.32
C ARG A 218 -14.65 -0.35 -7.97
N GLU A 219 -14.36 -1.54 -8.45
CA GLU A 219 -14.94 -2.78 -7.96
C GLU A 219 -14.15 -3.32 -6.76
N ASN A 220 -14.84 -3.76 -5.72
CA ASN A 220 -14.24 -4.28 -4.47
C ASN A 220 -13.80 -5.75 -4.58
N LYS A 221 -13.22 -6.15 -5.70
CA LYS A 221 -12.77 -7.53 -5.90
C LYS A 221 -11.29 -7.55 -6.23
N ASP A 222 -10.57 -8.45 -5.55
CA ASP A 222 -9.21 -8.80 -5.95
C ASP A 222 -9.25 -9.36 -7.38
N SER A 223 -8.61 -8.67 -8.32
CA SER A 223 -8.52 -9.11 -9.70
C SER A 223 -7.47 -10.21 -9.82
N GLU A 224 -7.88 -11.40 -10.26
CA GLU A 224 -6.97 -12.50 -10.56
C GLU A 224 -5.94 -12.08 -11.63
N PHE A 225 -6.37 -11.29 -12.62
CA PHE A 225 -5.52 -10.72 -13.65
C PHE A 225 -4.38 -9.88 -13.06
N VAL A 226 -4.70 -8.99 -12.12
CA VAL A 226 -3.70 -8.13 -11.47
C VAL A 226 -2.75 -8.93 -10.59
N SER A 227 -3.26 -9.93 -9.88
CA SER A 227 -2.42 -10.84 -9.09
C SER A 227 -1.44 -11.60 -9.97
N GLU A 228 -1.90 -12.12 -11.10
CA GLU A 228 -1.06 -12.83 -12.06
C GLU A 228 -0.05 -11.88 -12.75
N PHE A 229 -0.42 -10.64 -13.04
CA PHE A 229 0.50 -9.62 -13.54
C PHE A 229 1.71 -9.47 -12.62
N TRP A 230 1.48 -9.22 -11.33
CA TRP A 230 2.57 -9.02 -10.37
C TRP A 230 3.41 -10.28 -10.16
N LYS A 231 2.79 -11.43 -10.18
CA LYS A 231 3.47 -12.72 -10.10
C LYS A 231 4.40 -12.92 -11.32
N ARG A 232 3.93 -12.63 -12.53
CA ARG A 232 4.73 -12.73 -13.77
C ARG A 232 5.90 -11.73 -13.76
N ILE A 233 5.68 -10.48 -13.37
CA ILE A 233 6.74 -9.49 -13.18
C ILE A 233 7.78 -9.99 -12.17
N GLY A 234 7.35 -10.51 -11.02
CA GLY A 234 8.24 -11.07 -9.99
C GLY A 234 9.11 -12.20 -10.51
N MET A 235 8.53 -13.11 -11.28
CA MET A 235 9.27 -14.23 -11.88
C MET A 235 10.30 -13.78 -12.92
N ILE A 236 9.96 -12.82 -13.78
CA ILE A 236 10.81 -12.36 -14.87
C ILE A 236 11.95 -11.48 -14.35
N THR A 237 11.68 -10.58 -13.42
CA THR A 237 12.68 -9.66 -12.84
C THR A 237 13.49 -10.31 -11.72
N ARG A 238 13.16 -11.53 -11.29
CA ARG A 238 13.70 -12.18 -10.09
C ARG A 238 13.50 -11.37 -8.81
N CYS A 239 12.70 -10.36 -8.85
CA CYS A 239 12.18 -9.67 -7.69
C CYS A 239 10.99 -10.48 -7.17
N ASN A 240 11.23 -11.39 -6.24
CA ASN A 240 10.11 -11.95 -5.48
C ASN A 240 9.50 -10.79 -4.68
N PRO A 241 8.33 -10.27 -5.04
CA PRO A 241 7.62 -9.40 -4.13
C PRO A 241 7.46 -10.21 -2.83
N ILE A 242 7.77 -9.60 -1.69
CA ILE A 242 7.33 -10.15 -0.42
C ILE A 242 5.81 -10.08 -0.49
N GLN A 243 5.19 -11.10 -1.04
CA GLN A 243 3.77 -11.32 -0.85
C GLN A 243 3.64 -11.72 0.61
N ILE A 244 3.30 -10.74 1.43
CA ILE A 244 2.67 -11.03 2.70
C ILE A 244 1.28 -11.54 2.28
N MET A 245 1.23 -12.81 1.92
CA MET A 245 -0.01 -13.56 1.86
C MET A 245 -0.52 -13.53 3.30
N HIS A 246 -1.50 -12.69 3.54
CA HIS A 246 -2.42 -12.90 4.63
C HIS A 246 -3.26 -14.14 4.22
N GLU A 247 -2.63 -15.29 4.19
CA GLU A 247 -3.37 -16.47 4.56
C GLU A 247 -3.81 -16.17 5.98
N GLU A 248 -5.10 -16.19 6.22
CA GLU A 248 -5.66 -16.44 7.54
C GLU A 248 -5.30 -17.88 7.93
N ASN A 249 -4.03 -18.22 7.86
CA ASN A 249 -3.48 -19.27 8.67
C ASN A 249 -3.72 -18.73 10.08
N GLN A 250 -4.78 -19.22 10.68
CA GLN A 250 -4.97 -19.23 12.11
C GLN A 250 -3.74 -19.95 12.69
N LEU A 251 -2.59 -19.26 12.65
CA LEU A 251 -1.49 -19.59 13.53
C LEU A 251 -2.16 -19.65 14.89
N ASN A 252 -2.20 -20.86 15.45
CA ASN A 252 -2.77 -21.04 16.78
C ASN A 252 -1.84 -20.32 17.76
N HIS A 253 -1.99 -18.99 17.82
CA HIS A 253 -1.19 -18.11 18.66
C HIS A 253 -1.19 -18.58 20.10
N GLN A 254 -2.31 -19.13 20.55
CA GLN A 254 -2.46 -19.68 21.89
C GLN A 254 -1.56 -20.91 22.11
N SER A 255 -1.48 -21.82 21.14
CA SER A 255 -0.58 -22.97 21.23
C SER A 255 0.88 -22.55 21.28
N PHE A 256 1.28 -21.54 20.49
CA PHE A 256 2.62 -20.99 20.50
C PHE A 256 2.94 -20.36 21.87
N ILE A 257 2.08 -19.48 22.37
CA ILE A 257 2.25 -18.82 23.68
C ILE A 257 2.37 -19.84 24.80
N GLU A 258 1.51 -20.86 24.78
CA GLU A 258 1.49 -21.91 25.80
C GLU A 258 2.77 -22.75 25.79
N GLN A 259 3.29 -23.09 24.63
CA GLN A 259 4.57 -23.81 24.52
C GLN A 259 5.74 -23.00 25.09
N TYR A 260 5.85 -21.70 24.72
CA TYR A 260 6.91 -20.85 25.24
C TYR A 260 6.76 -20.59 26.73
N ARG A 261 5.53 -20.44 27.26
CA ARG A 261 5.28 -20.30 28.70
C ARG A 261 5.78 -21.52 29.45
N LYS A 262 5.49 -22.73 28.99
CA LYS A 262 5.99 -23.97 29.61
C LYS A 262 7.52 -24.06 29.60
N VAL A 263 8.16 -23.65 28.52
CA VAL A 263 9.62 -23.61 28.44
C VAL A 263 10.20 -22.61 29.44
N LEU A 264 9.63 -21.40 29.53
CA LEU A 264 10.08 -20.38 30.48
C LEU A 264 9.87 -20.84 31.94
N GLU A 265 8.73 -21.44 32.23
CA GLU A 265 8.45 -22.02 33.57
C GLU A 265 9.44 -23.12 33.91
N TYR A 266 9.75 -24.01 33.01
CA TYR A 266 10.75 -25.05 33.20
C TYR A 266 12.13 -24.47 33.50
N ILE A 267 12.59 -23.52 32.65
CA ILE A 267 13.90 -22.88 32.85
C ILE A 267 13.95 -22.14 34.20
N THR A 268 12.93 -21.34 34.50
CA THR A 268 12.87 -20.59 35.76
C THR A 268 12.84 -21.51 36.97
N ASN A 269 12.11 -22.63 36.92
CA ASN A 269 12.04 -23.58 38.02
C ASN A 269 13.35 -24.37 38.19
N SER A 270 14.04 -24.69 37.10
CA SER A 270 15.30 -25.43 37.11
C SER A 270 16.46 -24.58 37.66
N HIS A 271 16.39 -23.26 37.50
CA HIS A 271 17.45 -22.31 37.91
C HIS A 271 17.07 -21.35 39.03
N LYS A 272 16.09 -21.72 39.85
CA LYS A 272 15.59 -20.85 40.97
C LYS A 272 16.67 -20.32 41.91
N THR A 273 17.72 -21.09 42.12
CA THR A 273 18.85 -20.69 43.02
C THR A 273 19.89 -19.83 42.30
N GLU A 274 19.98 -19.92 40.98
CA GLU A 274 20.96 -19.18 40.18
C GLU A 274 20.42 -17.79 39.79
N SER A 275 19.11 -17.65 39.65
CA SER A 275 18.46 -16.38 39.27
C SER A 275 18.70 -15.23 40.24
N LEU A 276 18.99 -15.50 41.53
CA LEU A 276 19.30 -14.48 42.51
C LEU A 276 20.76 -14.00 42.46
N LEU A 277 21.64 -14.67 41.75
CA LEU A 277 23.07 -14.43 41.72
C LEU A 277 23.62 -14.12 40.31
N ASP A 278 22.84 -14.31 39.27
CA ASP A 278 23.29 -14.15 37.87
C ASP A 278 22.45 -13.08 37.13
N ASP A 279 23.01 -11.88 37.02
CA ASP A 279 22.41 -10.75 36.31
C ASP A 279 22.16 -11.06 34.83
N ARG A 280 22.99 -11.89 34.21
CA ARG A 280 22.79 -12.34 32.84
C ARG A 280 21.51 -13.15 32.69
N PHE A 281 21.30 -14.11 33.59
CA PHE A 281 20.11 -14.93 33.61
C PHE A 281 18.85 -14.08 33.81
N ASP A 282 18.86 -13.19 34.78
CA ASP A 282 17.74 -12.28 35.07
C ASP A 282 17.37 -11.40 33.88
N VAL A 283 18.36 -10.79 33.22
CA VAL A 283 18.14 -9.90 32.08
C VAL A 283 17.59 -10.69 30.90
N ILE A 284 18.13 -11.87 30.59
CA ILE A 284 17.67 -12.70 29.48
C ILE A 284 16.23 -13.17 29.72
N ILE A 285 15.96 -13.80 30.86
CA ILE A 285 14.64 -14.35 31.16
C ILE A 285 13.60 -13.24 31.32
N GLY A 286 13.95 -12.14 32.00
CA GLY A 286 13.06 -10.97 32.12
C GLY A 286 12.70 -10.37 30.77
N SER A 287 13.67 -10.21 29.88
CA SER A 287 13.47 -9.66 28.54
C SER A 287 12.58 -10.58 27.65
N ILE A 288 12.83 -11.90 27.69
CA ILE A 288 12.02 -12.87 26.94
C ILE A 288 10.60 -12.94 27.49
N THR A 289 10.44 -12.94 28.82
CA THR A 289 9.13 -12.93 29.48
C THR A 289 8.34 -11.68 29.11
N TYR A 290 8.98 -10.52 29.09
CA TYR A 290 8.35 -9.26 28.68
C TYR A 290 7.93 -9.29 27.21
N ALA A 291 8.78 -9.78 26.31
CA ALA A 291 8.45 -9.93 24.89
C ALA A 291 7.26 -10.87 24.68
N LEU A 292 7.24 -12.02 25.39
CA LEU A 292 6.13 -12.98 25.33
C LEU A 292 4.82 -12.38 25.87
N ARG A 293 4.89 -11.59 26.94
CA ARG A 293 3.73 -10.90 27.47
C ARG A 293 3.17 -9.87 26.51
N LEU A 294 4.02 -9.04 25.90
CA LEU A 294 3.60 -8.10 24.86
C LEU A 294 2.92 -8.82 23.69
N PHE A 295 3.50 -9.92 23.25
CA PHE A 295 2.92 -10.72 22.16
C PHE A 295 1.56 -11.31 22.55
N SER A 296 1.44 -11.85 23.78
CA SER A 296 0.17 -12.39 24.29
C SER A 296 -0.90 -11.31 24.38
N GLU A 297 -0.61 -10.16 24.98
CA GLU A 297 -1.57 -9.05 25.13
C GLU A 297 -2.12 -8.56 23.77
N ILE A 298 -1.26 -8.51 22.74
CA ILE A 298 -1.66 -8.08 21.42
C ILE A 298 -2.48 -9.13 20.69
N SER A 299 -2.11 -10.41 20.83
CA SER A 299 -2.85 -11.53 20.25
C SER A 299 -4.22 -11.70 20.90
N ASP A 300 -4.28 -11.68 22.22
CA ASP A 300 -5.51 -11.90 22.99
C ASP A 300 -6.55 -10.78 22.77
N ASN A 301 -6.08 -9.55 22.51
CA ASN A 301 -6.94 -8.39 22.28
C ASN A 301 -7.16 -8.05 20.78
N ASN A 302 -6.63 -8.84 19.86
CA ASN A 302 -6.75 -8.62 18.40
C ASN A 302 -6.29 -7.23 17.92
N ILE A 303 -5.28 -6.64 18.60
CA ILE A 303 -4.79 -5.28 18.30
C ILE A 303 -3.52 -5.28 17.44
N GLY A 304 -3.12 -6.44 16.91
CA GLY A 304 -1.90 -6.64 16.12
C GLY A 304 -1.79 -5.73 14.90
N ASN A 305 -2.90 -5.45 14.23
CA ASN A 305 -2.96 -4.61 13.03
C ASN A 305 -2.93 -3.09 13.32
N GLY A 306 -3.04 -2.69 14.59
CA GLY A 306 -3.08 -1.30 15.02
C GLY A 306 -1.70 -0.70 15.30
N ILE A 307 -1.70 0.56 15.77
CA ILE A 307 -0.48 1.27 16.21
C ILE A 307 0.19 0.51 17.36
N LEU A 308 -0.59 -0.03 18.29
CA LEU A 308 -0.07 -0.78 19.43
C LEU A 308 0.63 -2.06 19.00
N GLY A 309 0.11 -2.78 17.99
CA GLY A 309 0.76 -3.95 17.43
C GLY A 309 2.10 -3.62 16.79
N ARG A 310 2.18 -2.53 16.03
CA ARG A 310 3.44 -2.05 15.44
C ARG A 310 4.45 -1.66 16.52
N TYR A 311 4.00 -1.00 17.57
CA TYR A 311 4.84 -0.62 18.69
C TYR A 311 5.41 -1.84 19.42
N ALA A 312 4.59 -2.86 19.65
CA ALA A 312 5.05 -4.09 20.30
C ALA A 312 6.04 -4.89 19.44
N ILE A 313 5.78 -5.03 18.14
CA ILE A 313 6.73 -5.66 17.22
C ILE A 313 8.08 -4.93 17.26
N ARG A 314 8.06 -3.61 17.19
CA ARG A 314 9.27 -2.79 17.34
C ARG A 314 9.98 -3.08 18.65
N THR A 315 9.27 -3.08 19.77
CA THR A 315 9.83 -3.34 21.10
C THR A 315 10.44 -4.74 21.20
N ILE A 316 9.77 -5.76 20.66
CA ILE A 316 10.29 -7.14 20.62
C ILE A 316 11.59 -7.21 19.80
N ILE A 317 11.64 -6.53 18.65
CA ILE A 317 12.85 -6.47 17.82
C ILE A 317 13.97 -5.73 18.55
N GLU A 318 13.68 -4.62 19.23
CA GLU A 318 14.66 -3.88 20.05
C GLU A 318 15.23 -4.75 21.17
N ILE A 319 14.40 -5.53 21.86
CA ILE A 319 14.83 -6.51 22.87
C ILE A 319 15.81 -7.53 22.24
N LEU A 320 15.45 -8.09 21.09
CA LEU A 320 16.30 -9.07 20.39
C LEU A 320 17.66 -8.47 20.01
N ILE A 321 17.68 -7.24 19.53
CA ILE A 321 18.90 -6.53 19.16
C ILE A 321 19.77 -6.29 20.40
N ILE A 322 19.17 -5.83 21.51
CA ILE A 322 19.87 -5.58 22.77
C ILE A 322 20.47 -6.88 23.30
N LEU A 323 19.70 -7.96 23.40
CA LEU A 323 20.20 -9.25 23.88
C LEU A 323 21.36 -9.77 23.01
N LYS A 324 21.25 -9.66 21.69
CA LYS A 324 22.35 -10.05 20.79
C LYS A 324 23.58 -9.18 20.97
N TYR A 325 23.42 -7.89 21.22
CA TYR A 325 24.52 -6.98 21.50
C TYR A 325 25.21 -7.34 22.81
N LEU A 326 24.48 -7.55 23.91
CA LEU A 326 25.00 -7.92 25.22
C LEU A 326 25.78 -9.25 25.13
N LEU A 327 25.20 -10.27 24.51
CA LEU A 327 25.86 -11.57 24.27
C LEU A 327 27.16 -11.45 23.45
N LYS A 328 27.19 -10.55 22.46
CA LYS A 328 28.40 -10.32 21.67
C LYS A 328 29.51 -9.63 22.45
N ARG A 329 29.14 -8.76 23.39
CA ARG A 329 30.08 -7.91 24.13
C ARG A 329 30.51 -8.48 25.48
N GLU A 330 29.85 -9.52 26.03
CA GLU A 330 30.10 -10.04 27.37
C GLU A 330 31.55 -10.50 27.59
N ASN A 331 32.21 -11.01 26.53
CA ASN A 331 33.62 -11.43 26.63
C ASN A 331 34.60 -10.24 26.74
N GLU A 332 34.24 -9.11 26.14
CA GLU A 332 35.05 -7.88 26.16
C GLU A 332 34.73 -7.01 27.40
N HIS A 333 33.51 -7.13 27.92
CA HIS A 333 32.99 -6.31 29.01
C HIS A 333 32.19 -7.16 30.02
N PRO A 334 32.87 -7.83 30.95
CA PRO A 334 32.21 -8.78 31.86
C PRO A 334 31.10 -8.20 32.74
N ALA A 335 31.15 -6.90 33.08
CA ALA A 335 30.13 -6.23 33.90
C ALA A 335 28.90 -5.76 33.10
N ILE A 336 28.83 -6.01 31.80
CA ILE A 336 27.79 -5.45 30.90
C ILE A 336 26.35 -5.80 31.30
N TRP A 337 26.15 -7.00 31.89
CA TRP A 337 24.83 -7.46 32.31
C TRP A 337 24.36 -6.73 33.59
N GLU A 338 25.24 -6.55 34.54
CA GLU A 338 24.97 -5.75 35.75
C GLU A 338 24.68 -4.29 35.40
N GLU A 339 25.50 -3.69 34.56
CA GLU A 339 25.31 -2.30 34.11
C GLU A 339 23.98 -2.11 33.38
N TYR A 340 23.60 -3.06 32.52
CA TYR A 340 22.32 -3.01 31.81
C TYR A 340 21.12 -3.13 32.77
N LYS A 341 21.19 -4.02 33.76
CA LYS A 341 20.19 -4.17 34.84
C LYS A 341 20.05 -2.87 35.64
N LEU A 342 21.16 -2.31 36.09
CA LEU A 342 21.19 -1.05 36.84
C LEU A 342 20.65 0.14 36.05
N TYR A 343 20.92 0.19 34.73
CA TYR A 343 20.37 1.22 33.85
C TYR A 343 18.83 1.13 33.77
N GLY A 344 18.28 -0.07 33.68
CA GLY A 344 16.82 -0.29 33.71
C GLY A 344 16.20 0.23 35.02
N ILE A 345 16.77 -0.15 36.17
CA ILE A 345 16.31 0.27 37.48
C ILE A 345 16.40 1.81 37.67
N SER A 346 17.46 2.44 37.18
CA SER A 346 17.62 3.89 37.28
C SER A 346 16.57 4.67 36.48
N LYS A 347 16.07 4.15 35.37
CA LYS A 347 14.96 4.77 34.62
C LYS A 347 13.65 4.75 35.43
N TYR A 348 13.33 3.66 36.11
CA TYR A 348 12.16 3.61 37.00
C TYR A 348 12.28 4.60 38.17
N LYS A 349 13.46 4.70 38.78
CA LYS A 349 13.71 5.69 39.80
C LYS A 349 13.48 7.12 39.33
N LEU A 350 13.90 7.44 38.09
CA LEU A 350 13.70 8.78 37.52
C LEU A 350 12.20 9.08 37.29
N VAL A 351 11.42 8.09 36.84
CA VAL A 351 9.96 8.24 36.66
C VAL A 351 9.27 8.49 37.99
N LEU A 352 9.65 7.73 39.05
CA LEU A 352 9.11 7.91 40.40
C LEU A 352 9.47 9.28 41.00
N LEU A 353 10.69 9.77 40.79
CA LEU A 353 11.09 11.11 41.21
C LEU A 353 10.29 12.19 40.53
N LYS A 354 10.11 12.10 39.22
CA LYS A 354 9.29 13.04 38.45
C LYS A 354 7.81 13.00 38.84
N ALA A 355 7.27 11.81 39.13
CA ALA A 355 5.89 11.69 39.60
C ALA A 355 5.72 12.38 41.00
N ARG A 356 6.69 12.28 41.86
CA ARG A 356 6.70 12.99 43.16
C ARG A 356 6.84 14.51 43.00
N GLU A 357 7.69 14.96 42.09
CA GLU A 357 7.88 16.39 41.80
C GLU A 357 6.59 17.07 41.26
N ASN A 358 5.76 16.33 40.55
CA ASN A 358 4.52 16.84 39.98
C ASN A 358 3.29 16.72 40.86
N GLU A 359 3.46 16.49 42.18
CA GLU A 359 2.38 16.39 43.18
C GLU A 359 1.20 15.49 42.74
N LEU A 360 1.49 14.39 42.01
CA LEU A 360 0.47 13.42 41.69
C LEU A 360 0.11 12.70 43.02
N GLU A 361 -1.03 13.11 43.59
CA GLU A 361 -1.65 12.40 44.71
C GLU A 361 -1.90 10.94 44.25
N GLU A 362 -1.40 9.98 45.05
CA GLU A 362 -1.48 8.52 44.83
C GLU A 362 -0.51 7.90 43.82
N THR A 363 0.74 7.77 44.25
CA THR A 363 1.71 6.85 43.61
C THR A 363 1.59 5.39 44.12
N SER A 364 0.51 5.06 44.83
CA SER A 364 0.31 3.73 45.43
C SER A 364 0.31 2.56 44.43
N HIS A 365 0.04 2.86 43.15
CA HIS A 365 0.08 1.87 42.07
C HIS A 365 1.48 1.61 41.49
N PHE A 366 2.51 2.37 41.91
CA PHE A 366 3.88 2.25 41.39
C PHE A 366 4.88 1.73 42.42
N VAL A 367 4.42 1.36 43.61
CA VAL A 367 5.27 0.71 44.63
C VAL A 367 5.14 -0.79 44.46
N PRO A 368 6.24 -1.55 44.20
CA PRO A 368 6.19 -2.99 44.09
C PRO A 368 5.84 -3.68 45.40
#